data_6621620518170e1e1506bfb7f22f9060
#
_entry.id   6621620518170e1e1506bfb7f22f9060
#
_cell.length_a   1.000
_cell.length_b   1.000
_cell.length_c   1.000
_cell.angle_alpha   90.00
_cell.angle_beta   90.00
_cell.angle_gamma   90.00
#
_symmetry.space_group_name_H-M   'P 1'
#
loop_
_entity.id
_entity.type
_entity.pdbx_description
1 polymer ?
#
loop_
_entity_poly.entity_id
_entity_poly.type
_entity_poly.pdbx_seq_one_letter_code
_entity_poly.pdbx_strand_id
1 'polypeptide(L)'
;MLASLLVALPLAWGGRAGAAELLELRLDGLAIPIRLDQLEAWTEGKREPAADLEVWLGLLEADSRDDLRALLQAPLLRDRSFGRQVLDSWAGSQMLATLGELLTSADGSSTTALLPVTLRDLLARRQEVTAIDLLRALPPRHLVLDLDGLLSLADGWRGQLRRQGEALRSLRRLPLAEGSPATVSLAPVSPRRWSLAVSHRGEPLPLEIWLPSPDAPAASRPWLLLMPGLGGTTDQLGWLAADLAGRGWAVVAIEHPGSDARAVREALEGQRPPPGAETLAIRLDDVEAVLEARRSGRLKVPGNGVVLVGHSLGGLTALLAAGMVPEPGLDARCRRALRRLPIANPSRLLQCQLPASSLPAPRRRPSDLKGVVAYNAFGSLLWPQQALRSLPLPVLLV
;
A
#
# COMPACT_ATOMS: atom_id res chain seq x y z
N MET A 1 -48.77 -13.53 -50.94
CA MET A 1 -48.78 -14.37 -49.73
C MET A 1 -47.50 -14.04 -48.93
N LEU A 2 -47.61 -13.12 -48.01
CA LEU A 2 -46.53 -12.75 -47.05
C LEU A 2 -46.81 -13.47 -45.73
N ALA A 3 -45.91 -14.35 -45.36
CA ALA A 3 -45.94 -15.01 -44.05
C ALA A 3 -45.05 -14.24 -43.08
N SER A 4 -45.66 -13.55 -42.14
CA SER A 4 -44.98 -12.85 -41.04
C SER A 4 -44.51 -13.85 -39.97
N LEU A 5 -43.21 -14.05 -39.82
CA LEU A 5 -42.60 -14.74 -38.69
C LEU A 5 -42.52 -13.77 -37.49
N LEU A 6 -43.39 -13.96 -36.53
CA LEU A 6 -43.28 -13.38 -35.18
C LEU A 6 -42.25 -14.19 -34.40
N VAL A 7 -41.05 -13.64 -34.26
CA VAL A 7 -40.02 -14.13 -33.32
C VAL A 7 -40.43 -13.62 -31.92
N ALA A 8 -40.96 -14.52 -31.10
CA ALA A 8 -41.17 -14.24 -29.68
C ALA A 8 -39.81 -14.24 -28.97
N LEU A 9 -39.32 -13.07 -28.63
CA LEU A 9 -38.21 -12.93 -27.65
C LEU A 9 -38.74 -13.42 -26.29
N PRO A 10 -38.02 -14.31 -25.62
CA PRO A 10 -38.31 -14.58 -24.22
C PRO A 10 -37.96 -13.33 -23.41
N LEU A 11 -38.95 -12.67 -22.84
CA LEU A 11 -38.79 -11.74 -21.73
C LEU A 11 -38.10 -12.53 -20.60
N ALA A 12 -36.77 -12.34 -20.49
CA ALA A 12 -36.03 -12.74 -19.31
C ALA A 12 -36.62 -11.95 -18.14
N TRP A 13 -37.44 -12.63 -17.36
CA TRP A 13 -37.79 -12.15 -16.03
C TRP A 13 -36.49 -11.99 -15.27
N GLY A 14 -36.01 -10.75 -15.19
CA GLY A 14 -34.99 -10.35 -14.24
C GLY A 14 -35.53 -10.59 -12.84
N GLY A 15 -35.32 -11.83 -12.34
CA GLY A 15 -35.53 -12.12 -10.94
C GLY A 15 -34.79 -11.07 -10.15
N ARG A 16 -35.48 -10.28 -9.34
CA ARG A 16 -34.83 -9.46 -8.31
C ARG A 16 -33.92 -10.41 -7.53
N ALA A 17 -32.61 -10.27 -7.68
CA ALA A 17 -31.66 -10.98 -6.83
C ALA A 17 -32.11 -10.73 -5.39
N GLY A 18 -32.55 -11.78 -4.69
CA GLY A 18 -33.06 -11.66 -3.33
C GLY A 18 -31.91 -11.17 -2.43
N ALA A 19 -32.19 -10.19 -1.59
CA ALA A 19 -31.27 -9.79 -0.52
C ALA A 19 -30.99 -10.99 0.40
N ALA A 20 -29.79 -11.04 0.98
CA ALA A 20 -29.44 -12.12 1.90
C ALA A 20 -30.35 -12.11 3.14
N GLU A 21 -30.84 -13.29 3.50
CA GLU A 21 -31.77 -13.49 4.61
C GLU A 21 -31.10 -14.16 5.81
N LEU A 22 -30.15 -15.07 5.53
CA LEU A 22 -29.47 -15.89 6.53
C LEU A 22 -27.96 -15.76 6.42
N LEU A 23 -27.30 -15.57 7.57
CA LEU A 23 -25.86 -15.66 7.73
C LEU A 23 -25.55 -16.86 8.63
N GLU A 24 -24.84 -17.84 8.13
CA GLU A 24 -24.32 -18.96 8.90
C GLU A 24 -22.87 -18.66 9.30
N LEU A 25 -22.59 -18.60 10.60
CA LEU A 25 -21.21 -18.47 11.09
C LEU A 25 -20.65 -19.87 11.32
N ARG A 26 -19.47 -20.15 10.76
CA ARG A 26 -18.73 -21.40 11.00
C ARG A 26 -17.56 -21.16 11.93
N LEU A 27 -17.58 -21.87 13.06
CA LEU A 27 -16.57 -21.79 14.12
C LEU A 27 -16.36 -23.17 14.74
N ASP A 28 -15.15 -23.70 14.73
CA ASP A 28 -14.77 -25.00 15.32
C ASP A 28 -15.72 -26.15 14.94
N GLY A 29 -16.17 -26.17 13.69
CA GLY A 29 -17.12 -27.17 13.16
C GLY A 29 -18.58 -26.93 13.55
N LEU A 30 -18.89 -25.88 14.31
CA LEU A 30 -20.26 -25.45 14.59
C LEU A 30 -20.78 -24.57 13.47
N ALA A 31 -22.06 -24.73 13.15
CA ALA A 31 -22.80 -23.87 12.24
C ALA A 31 -23.85 -23.09 13.03
N ILE A 32 -23.71 -21.77 13.09
CA ILE A 32 -24.55 -20.86 13.85
C ILE A 32 -25.38 -20.05 12.87
N PRO A 33 -26.67 -20.36 12.69
CA PRO A 33 -27.55 -19.61 11.80
C PRO A 33 -28.01 -18.31 12.45
N ILE A 34 -27.84 -17.19 11.74
CA ILE A 34 -28.28 -15.85 12.18
C ILE A 34 -29.14 -15.23 11.10
N ARG A 35 -30.35 -14.86 11.42
CA ARG A 35 -31.23 -14.11 10.51
C ARG A 35 -30.73 -12.67 10.41
N LEU A 36 -30.46 -12.22 9.19
CA LEU A 36 -29.90 -10.89 8.95
C LEU A 36 -30.87 -9.76 9.29
N ASP A 37 -32.19 -9.97 9.17
CA ASP A 37 -33.20 -8.99 9.60
C ASP A 37 -33.20 -8.76 11.12
N GLN A 38 -32.96 -9.85 11.89
CA GLN A 38 -32.85 -9.76 13.35
C GLN A 38 -31.53 -9.12 13.77
N LEU A 39 -30.43 -9.48 13.09
CA LEU A 39 -29.12 -8.88 13.35
C LEU A 39 -29.13 -7.36 13.07
N GLU A 40 -29.74 -6.95 11.96
CA GLU A 40 -29.91 -5.53 11.61
C GLU A 40 -30.75 -4.79 12.65
N ALA A 41 -31.91 -5.32 13.04
CA ALA A 41 -32.77 -4.70 14.06
C ALA A 41 -32.08 -4.57 15.42
N TRP A 42 -31.27 -5.56 15.80
CA TRP A 42 -30.48 -5.50 17.03
C TRP A 42 -29.37 -4.44 16.94
N THR A 43 -28.66 -4.37 15.82
CA THR A 43 -27.59 -3.35 15.64
C THR A 43 -28.15 -1.94 15.71
N GLU A 44 -29.33 -1.70 15.17
CA GLU A 44 -30.00 -0.40 15.19
C GLU A 44 -30.66 -0.05 16.54
N GLY A 45 -30.70 -1.00 17.49
CA GLY A 45 -31.36 -0.81 18.79
C GLY A 45 -32.89 -0.71 18.70
N LYS A 46 -33.49 -1.11 17.58
CA LYS A 46 -34.94 -0.98 17.33
C LYS A 46 -35.77 -2.05 18.02
N ARG A 47 -35.16 -3.19 18.34
CA ARG A 47 -35.81 -4.32 18.99
C ARG A 47 -34.82 -5.07 19.88
N GLU A 48 -35.34 -5.68 20.94
CA GLU A 48 -34.60 -6.73 21.65
C GLU A 48 -34.31 -7.88 20.69
N PRO A 49 -33.17 -8.57 20.85
CA PRO A 49 -32.82 -9.70 19.99
C PRO A 49 -33.90 -10.77 20.09
N ALA A 50 -34.25 -11.40 18.98
CA ALA A 50 -35.13 -12.57 19.02
C ALA A 50 -34.44 -13.72 19.76
N ALA A 51 -35.22 -14.63 20.34
CA ALA A 51 -34.74 -15.68 21.22
C ALA A 51 -33.52 -16.44 20.66
N ASP A 52 -33.51 -16.74 19.35
CA ASP A 52 -32.41 -17.45 18.69
C ASP A 52 -31.12 -16.62 18.68
N LEU A 53 -31.24 -15.31 18.39
CA LEU A 53 -30.07 -14.40 18.38
C LEU A 53 -29.60 -14.11 19.80
N GLU A 54 -30.53 -13.99 20.76
CA GLU A 54 -30.22 -13.72 22.16
C GLU A 54 -29.39 -14.83 22.80
N VAL A 55 -29.66 -16.10 22.48
CA VAL A 55 -28.86 -17.24 22.93
C VAL A 55 -27.39 -17.08 22.53
N TRP A 56 -27.11 -16.70 21.28
CA TRP A 56 -25.74 -16.52 20.80
C TRP A 56 -25.08 -15.26 21.35
N LEU A 57 -25.81 -14.15 21.41
CA LEU A 57 -25.32 -12.91 22.02
C LEU A 57 -25.09 -13.09 23.53
N GLY A 58 -25.86 -13.95 24.19
CA GLY A 58 -25.72 -14.28 25.60
C GLY A 58 -24.41 -15.00 25.94
N LEU A 59 -23.73 -15.61 24.95
CA LEU A 59 -22.40 -16.21 25.12
C LEU A 59 -21.28 -15.14 25.17
N LEU A 60 -21.57 -13.93 24.70
CA LEU A 60 -20.62 -12.82 24.71
C LEU A 60 -20.76 -12.00 25.99
N GLU A 61 -19.66 -11.51 26.52
CA GLU A 61 -19.65 -10.50 27.58
C GLU A 61 -20.29 -9.18 27.08
N ALA A 62 -20.81 -8.35 28.01
CA ALA A 62 -21.49 -7.11 27.64
C ALA A 62 -20.66 -6.21 26.74
N ASP A 63 -19.38 -5.99 27.09
CA ASP A 63 -18.44 -5.16 26.32
C ASP A 63 -18.23 -5.74 24.91
N SER A 64 -18.12 -7.06 24.78
CA SER A 64 -17.96 -7.73 23.47
C SER A 64 -19.20 -7.62 22.59
N ARG A 65 -20.41 -7.54 23.19
CA ARG A 65 -21.67 -7.28 22.46
C ARG A 65 -21.70 -5.85 21.91
N ASP A 66 -21.27 -4.88 22.71
CA ASP A 66 -21.21 -3.48 22.30
C ASP A 66 -20.14 -3.27 21.21
N ASP A 67 -18.98 -3.91 21.35
CA ASP A 67 -17.93 -3.92 20.32
C ASP A 67 -18.42 -4.54 19.01
N LEU A 68 -19.15 -5.66 19.06
CA LEU A 68 -19.74 -6.30 17.89
C LEU A 68 -20.77 -5.38 17.21
N ARG A 69 -21.64 -4.73 18.01
CA ARG A 69 -22.59 -3.77 17.48
C ARG A 69 -21.88 -2.60 16.81
N ALA A 70 -20.88 -2.02 17.46
CA ALA A 70 -20.08 -0.93 16.91
C ALA A 70 -19.37 -1.34 15.61
N LEU A 71 -18.83 -2.56 15.55
CA LEU A 71 -18.18 -3.10 14.36
C LEU A 71 -19.16 -3.25 13.17
N LEU A 72 -20.36 -3.77 13.42
CA LEU A 72 -21.37 -3.96 12.38
C LEU A 72 -21.94 -2.65 11.85
N GLN A 73 -21.97 -1.61 12.68
CA GLN A 73 -22.39 -0.24 12.33
C GLN A 73 -21.25 0.62 11.79
N ALA A 74 -20.00 0.23 12.04
CA ALA A 74 -18.86 0.98 11.56
C ALA A 74 -18.88 1.06 10.03
N PRO A 75 -18.67 2.25 9.44
CA PRO A 75 -18.59 2.36 7.99
C PRO A 75 -17.35 1.64 7.48
N LEU A 76 -17.57 0.67 6.60
CA LEU A 76 -16.52 0.01 5.80
C LEU A 76 -15.91 1.02 4.82
N LEU A 77 -16.76 1.87 4.24
CA LEU A 77 -16.39 2.92 3.29
C LEU A 77 -17.19 4.19 3.64
N ARG A 78 -16.49 5.31 3.85
CA ARG A 78 -17.10 6.59 4.26
C ARG A 78 -17.27 7.58 3.13
N ASP A 79 -16.32 7.61 2.21
CA ASP A 79 -16.31 8.55 1.10
C ASP A 79 -16.65 7.84 -0.21
N ARG A 80 -17.71 8.30 -0.87
CA ARG A 80 -18.21 7.67 -2.09
C ARG A 80 -17.15 7.64 -3.18
N SER A 81 -16.43 8.74 -3.38
CA SER A 81 -15.40 8.85 -4.41
C SER A 81 -14.16 8.03 -4.05
N PHE A 82 -13.70 8.13 -2.81
CA PHE A 82 -12.59 7.32 -2.31
C PHE A 82 -12.92 5.83 -2.36
N GLY A 83 -14.11 5.44 -1.90
CA GLY A 83 -14.57 4.06 -1.96
C GLY A 83 -14.55 3.48 -3.37
N ARG A 84 -14.99 4.25 -4.37
CA ARG A 84 -14.92 3.86 -5.77
C ARG A 84 -13.47 3.64 -6.23
N GLN A 85 -12.55 4.57 -5.92
CA GLN A 85 -11.14 4.46 -6.27
C GLN A 85 -10.48 3.23 -5.65
N VAL A 86 -10.82 2.92 -4.39
CA VAL A 86 -10.33 1.70 -3.72
C VAL A 86 -10.87 0.45 -4.39
N LEU A 87 -12.18 0.38 -4.69
CA LEU A 87 -12.81 -0.77 -5.34
C LEU A 87 -12.23 -1.05 -6.73
N ASP A 88 -11.87 0.00 -7.47
CA ASP A 88 -11.31 -0.09 -8.81
C ASP A 88 -9.78 -0.28 -8.80
N SER A 89 -9.14 -0.21 -7.63
CA SER A 89 -7.69 -0.45 -7.49
C SER A 89 -7.35 -1.93 -7.47
N TRP A 90 -6.15 -2.26 -7.94
CA TRP A 90 -5.62 -3.62 -7.83
C TRP A 90 -5.55 -4.09 -6.36
N ALA A 91 -5.11 -3.23 -5.45
CA ALA A 91 -5.06 -3.54 -4.02
C ALA A 91 -6.44 -3.84 -3.43
N GLY A 92 -7.45 -3.05 -3.78
CA GLY A 92 -8.84 -3.29 -3.39
C GLY A 92 -9.37 -4.62 -3.91
N SER A 93 -9.08 -4.98 -5.16
CA SER A 93 -9.48 -6.28 -5.72
C SER A 93 -8.86 -7.46 -4.95
N GLN A 94 -7.60 -7.36 -4.50
CA GLN A 94 -6.96 -8.39 -3.67
C GLN A 94 -7.61 -8.50 -2.28
N MET A 95 -7.97 -7.38 -1.67
CA MET A 95 -8.68 -7.37 -0.38
C MET A 95 -10.07 -8.01 -0.50
N LEU A 96 -10.81 -7.65 -1.53
CA LEU A 96 -12.15 -8.21 -1.78
C LEU A 96 -12.09 -9.70 -2.15
N ALA A 97 -11.05 -10.14 -2.87
CA ALA A 97 -10.86 -11.57 -3.15
C ALA A 97 -10.67 -12.37 -1.85
N THR A 98 -9.82 -11.89 -0.94
CA THR A 98 -9.63 -12.57 0.36
C THR A 98 -10.92 -12.58 1.19
N LEU A 99 -11.65 -11.47 1.20
CA LEU A 99 -12.92 -11.39 1.92
C LEU A 99 -13.98 -12.33 1.30
N GLY A 100 -14.01 -12.44 -0.02
CA GLY A 100 -14.94 -13.31 -0.73
C GLY A 100 -14.62 -14.80 -0.59
N GLU A 101 -13.41 -15.18 -0.22
CA GLU A 101 -13.06 -16.55 0.17
C GLU A 101 -13.57 -16.91 1.57
N LEU A 102 -13.65 -15.92 2.48
CA LEU A 102 -14.17 -16.09 3.84
C LEU A 102 -15.69 -16.01 3.89
N LEU A 103 -16.30 -15.25 2.99
CA LEU A 103 -17.74 -15.07 2.89
C LEU A 103 -18.22 -15.77 1.61
N THR A 104 -18.88 -16.92 1.77
CA THR A 104 -19.35 -17.75 0.66
C THR A 104 -20.87 -17.86 0.66
N SER A 105 -21.46 -18.36 -0.43
CA SER A 105 -22.84 -18.82 -0.43
C SER A 105 -22.97 -20.24 0.15
N ALA A 106 -24.18 -20.69 0.46
CA ALA A 106 -24.43 -21.99 1.09
C ALA A 106 -23.91 -23.19 0.25
N ASP A 107 -23.81 -23.04 -1.06
CA ASP A 107 -23.23 -24.04 -1.97
C ASP A 107 -21.70 -24.02 -2.02
N GLY A 108 -21.06 -23.16 -1.22
CA GLY A 108 -19.61 -22.98 -1.18
C GLY A 108 -19.04 -22.06 -2.25
N SER A 109 -19.88 -21.44 -3.09
CA SER A 109 -19.41 -20.49 -4.10
C SER A 109 -18.91 -19.20 -3.44
N SER A 110 -17.71 -18.75 -3.87
CA SER A 110 -17.09 -17.50 -3.37
C SER A 110 -17.93 -16.28 -3.76
N THR A 111 -18.01 -15.30 -2.85
CA THR A 111 -18.64 -14.00 -3.14
C THR A 111 -17.66 -12.99 -3.76
N THR A 112 -16.46 -13.37 -4.12
CA THR A 112 -15.41 -12.47 -4.68
C THR A 112 -15.91 -11.62 -5.83
N ALA A 113 -16.66 -12.18 -6.77
CA ALA A 113 -17.23 -11.46 -7.91
C ALA A 113 -18.42 -10.56 -7.52
N LEU A 114 -19.16 -10.91 -6.47
CA LEU A 114 -20.34 -10.18 -6.02
C LEU A 114 -20.00 -8.96 -5.16
N LEU A 115 -18.99 -9.07 -4.32
CA LEU A 115 -18.61 -8.01 -3.39
C LEU A 115 -18.36 -6.65 -4.07
N PRO A 116 -17.54 -6.54 -5.13
CA PRO A 116 -17.27 -5.24 -5.76
C PRO A 116 -18.52 -4.65 -6.44
N VAL A 117 -19.38 -5.48 -7.01
CA VAL A 117 -20.63 -5.02 -7.64
C VAL A 117 -21.59 -4.51 -6.59
N THR A 118 -21.83 -5.28 -5.54
CA THR A 118 -22.72 -4.90 -4.44
C THR A 118 -22.25 -3.62 -3.74
N LEU A 119 -20.93 -3.50 -3.48
CA LEU A 119 -20.37 -2.28 -2.87
C LEU A 119 -20.54 -1.05 -3.76
N ARG A 120 -20.34 -1.18 -5.10
CA ARG A 120 -20.57 -0.05 -6.03
C ARG A 120 -22.04 0.37 -6.05
N ASP A 121 -22.95 -0.59 -6.04
CA ASP A 121 -24.39 -0.30 -6.00
C ASP A 121 -24.82 0.38 -4.70
N LEU A 122 -24.26 -0.03 -3.57
CA LEU A 122 -24.51 0.62 -2.28
C LEU A 122 -23.93 2.03 -2.24
N LEU A 123 -22.69 2.23 -2.66
CA LEU A 123 -22.03 3.53 -2.70
C LEU A 123 -22.69 4.51 -3.68
N ALA A 124 -23.35 4.02 -4.73
CA ALA A 124 -24.15 4.86 -5.62
C ALA A 124 -25.38 5.46 -4.94
N ARG A 125 -25.88 4.83 -3.88
CA ARG A 125 -27.13 5.19 -3.18
C ARG A 125 -26.90 5.79 -1.80
N ARG A 126 -25.73 5.57 -1.18
CA ARG A 126 -25.41 5.97 0.20
C ARG A 126 -24.03 6.61 0.25
N GLN A 127 -23.84 7.52 1.20
CA GLN A 127 -22.51 8.11 1.46
C GLN A 127 -21.61 7.17 2.25
N GLU A 128 -22.21 6.35 3.12
CA GLU A 128 -21.53 5.37 3.96
C GLU A 128 -22.15 3.99 3.74
N VAL A 129 -21.30 2.96 3.79
CA VAL A 129 -21.69 1.54 3.70
C VAL A 129 -21.13 0.82 4.90
N THR A 130 -21.99 0.19 5.70
CA THR A 130 -21.63 -0.58 6.88
C THR A 130 -21.49 -2.08 6.54
N ALA A 131 -20.96 -2.87 7.48
CA ALA A 131 -20.88 -4.32 7.33
C ALA A 131 -22.28 -4.95 7.18
N ILE A 132 -23.26 -4.50 7.97
CA ILE A 132 -24.62 -5.01 7.88
C ILE A 132 -25.30 -4.64 6.55
N ASP A 133 -25.05 -3.43 6.03
CA ASP A 133 -25.54 -3.02 4.71
C ASP A 133 -25.03 -3.96 3.60
N LEU A 134 -23.72 -4.27 3.64
CA LEU A 134 -23.11 -5.16 2.66
C LEU A 134 -23.69 -6.57 2.75
N LEU A 135 -23.76 -7.15 3.94
CA LEU A 135 -24.33 -8.50 4.14
C LEU A 135 -25.77 -8.58 3.62
N ARG A 136 -26.61 -7.60 3.94
CA ARG A 136 -28.01 -7.54 3.49
C ARG A 136 -28.16 -7.40 1.98
N ALA A 137 -27.24 -6.68 1.33
CA ALA A 137 -27.33 -6.38 -0.10
C ALA A 137 -26.77 -7.49 -1.01
N LEU A 138 -26.03 -8.46 -0.46
CA LEU A 138 -25.47 -9.55 -1.25
C LEU A 138 -26.59 -10.45 -1.83
N PRO A 139 -26.49 -10.85 -3.12
CA PRO A 139 -27.55 -11.62 -3.79
C PRO A 139 -27.86 -13.02 -3.22
N PRO A 140 -26.88 -13.81 -2.70
CA PRO A 140 -27.19 -15.13 -2.15
C PRO A 140 -28.07 -15.01 -0.91
N ARG A 141 -29.21 -15.76 -0.89
CA ARG A 141 -30.14 -15.73 0.25
C ARG A 141 -29.52 -16.28 1.54
N HIS A 142 -28.58 -17.21 1.40
CA HIS A 142 -27.86 -17.82 2.51
C HIS A 142 -26.37 -17.62 2.32
N LEU A 143 -25.76 -16.83 3.20
CA LEU A 143 -24.33 -16.56 3.29
C LEU A 143 -23.70 -17.42 4.38
N VAL A 144 -22.46 -17.82 4.17
CA VAL A 144 -21.63 -18.56 5.12
C VAL A 144 -20.37 -17.77 5.38
N LEU A 145 -20.11 -17.43 6.64
CA LEU A 145 -18.90 -16.75 7.08
C LEU A 145 -17.97 -17.71 7.83
N ASP A 146 -16.80 -17.93 7.30
CA ASP A 146 -15.72 -18.68 7.94
C ASP A 146 -15.06 -17.84 9.06
N LEU A 147 -15.54 -18.01 10.30
CA LEU A 147 -14.95 -17.34 11.47
C LEU A 147 -13.59 -17.89 11.82
N ASP A 148 -13.32 -19.18 11.61
CA ASP A 148 -12.00 -19.78 11.88
C ASP A 148 -10.95 -19.14 10.99
N GLY A 149 -11.26 -18.96 9.69
CA GLY A 149 -10.42 -18.24 8.74
C GLY A 149 -10.20 -16.78 9.16
N LEU A 150 -11.25 -16.08 9.58
CA LEU A 150 -11.18 -14.69 10.02
C LEU A 150 -10.31 -14.52 11.29
N LEU A 151 -10.50 -15.39 12.28
CA LEU A 151 -9.70 -15.41 13.52
C LEU A 151 -8.23 -15.72 13.21
N SER A 152 -7.97 -16.69 12.32
CA SER A 152 -6.61 -17.01 11.87
C SER A 152 -5.91 -15.81 11.20
N LEU A 153 -6.65 -15.02 10.41
CA LEU A 153 -6.12 -13.77 9.84
C LEU A 153 -5.78 -12.75 10.92
N ALA A 154 -6.68 -12.56 11.89
CA ALA A 154 -6.49 -11.62 13.00
C ALA A 154 -5.28 -12.02 13.86
N ASP A 155 -5.11 -13.29 14.16
CA ASP A 155 -3.97 -13.80 14.92
C ASP A 155 -2.66 -13.68 14.16
N GLY A 156 -2.67 -13.94 12.87
CA GLY A 156 -1.54 -13.70 11.99
C GLY A 156 -1.09 -12.23 12.03
N TRP A 157 -2.03 -11.31 12.01
CA TRP A 157 -1.78 -9.88 12.10
C TRP A 157 -1.23 -9.47 13.46
N ARG A 158 -1.88 -9.87 14.57
CA ARG A 158 -1.39 -9.62 15.93
C ARG A 158 0.02 -10.16 16.13
N GLY A 159 0.31 -11.37 15.63
CA GLY A 159 1.63 -11.98 15.69
C GLY A 159 2.68 -11.16 14.91
N GLN A 160 2.33 -10.58 13.77
CA GLN A 160 3.23 -9.71 13.01
C GLN A 160 3.51 -8.40 13.75
N LEU A 161 2.50 -7.74 14.32
CA LEU A 161 2.66 -6.52 15.12
C LEU A 161 3.55 -6.77 16.36
N ARG A 162 3.37 -7.89 17.05
CA ARG A 162 4.24 -8.26 18.17
C ARG A 162 5.69 -8.39 17.75
N ARG A 163 5.98 -9.14 16.68
CA ARG A 163 7.37 -9.29 16.16
C ARG A 163 7.99 -7.95 15.78
N GLN A 164 7.23 -7.05 15.15
CA GLN A 164 7.71 -5.70 14.84
C GLN A 164 8.02 -4.91 16.11
N GLY A 165 7.14 -4.97 17.12
CA GLY A 165 7.36 -4.30 18.40
C GLY A 165 8.59 -4.85 19.14
N GLU A 166 8.85 -6.15 19.09
CA GLU A 166 10.04 -6.79 19.66
C GLU A 166 11.31 -6.36 18.93
N ALA A 167 11.29 -6.35 17.61
CA ALA A 167 12.43 -5.87 16.81
C ALA A 167 12.76 -4.41 17.11
N LEU A 168 11.77 -3.53 17.20
CA LEU A 168 11.96 -2.13 17.55
C LEU A 168 12.51 -1.96 18.96
N ARG A 169 12.02 -2.75 19.94
CA ARG A 169 12.58 -2.74 21.31
C ARG A 169 14.03 -3.21 21.34
N SER A 170 14.38 -4.24 20.58
CA SER A 170 15.75 -4.72 20.45
C SER A 170 16.67 -3.64 19.86
N LEU A 171 16.24 -2.99 18.78
CA LEU A 171 17.01 -1.90 18.14
C LEU A 171 17.25 -0.73 19.09
N ARG A 172 16.24 -0.34 19.89
CA ARG A 172 16.36 0.74 20.88
C ARG A 172 17.34 0.44 22.03
N ARG A 173 17.63 -0.84 22.26
CA ARG A 173 18.58 -1.29 23.31
C ARG A 173 20.02 -1.40 22.79
N LEU A 174 20.23 -1.28 21.49
CA LEU A 174 21.58 -1.30 20.94
C LEU A 174 22.33 -0.06 21.44
N PRO A 175 23.59 -0.23 21.92
CA PRO A 175 24.39 0.90 22.30
C PRO A 175 24.64 1.78 21.06
N LEU A 176 24.63 3.09 21.24
CA LEU A 176 25.13 3.98 20.21
C LEU A 176 26.59 3.63 19.93
N ALA A 177 26.96 3.59 18.65
CA ALA A 177 28.35 3.29 18.28
C ALA A 177 29.30 4.25 19.00
N GLU A 178 30.31 3.70 19.67
CA GLU A 178 31.39 4.50 20.23
C GLU A 178 32.02 5.32 19.10
N GLY A 179 32.16 6.63 19.31
CA GLY A 179 32.64 7.55 18.28
C GLY A 179 31.56 8.10 17.34
N SER A 180 30.28 7.99 17.70
CA SER A 180 29.29 8.89 17.08
C SER A 180 29.85 10.30 17.12
N PRO A 181 30.11 10.96 15.99
CA PRO A 181 30.70 12.30 16.00
C PRO A 181 29.81 13.14 16.91
N ALA A 182 30.42 13.76 17.91
CA ALA A 182 29.72 14.69 18.78
C ALA A 182 28.82 15.55 17.90
N THR A 183 27.61 15.81 18.36
CA THR A 183 26.69 16.73 17.72
C THR A 183 27.38 18.10 17.63
N VAL A 184 28.22 18.21 16.61
CA VAL A 184 28.75 19.54 16.24
C VAL A 184 27.51 20.27 15.76
N SER A 185 27.06 21.26 16.51
CA SER A 185 26.01 22.17 16.11
C SER A 185 26.52 22.91 14.86
N LEU A 186 26.24 22.31 13.70
CA LEU A 186 26.56 22.92 12.43
C LEU A 186 25.49 23.96 12.14
N ALA A 187 25.86 25.08 11.56
CA ALA A 187 24.88 26.05 11.08
C ALA A 187 23.95 25.33 10.07
N PRO A 188 22.63 25.47 10.22
CA PRO A 188 21.71 24.80 9.33
C PRO A 188 21.87 25.27 7.88
N VAL A 189 22.13 24.36 6.97
CA VAL A 189 22.20 24.63 5.54
C VAL A 189 20.82 24.64 4.96
N SER A 190 20.37 25.78 4.41
CA SER A 190 19.06 25.87 3.73
C SER A 190 19.13 25.34 2.30
N PRO A 191 18.09 24.68 1.80
CA PRO A 191 18.06 24.20 0.44
C PRO A 191 17.86 25.32 -0.58
N ARG A 192 18.39 25.12 -1.76
CA ARG A 192 18.01 25.87 -2.96
C ARG A 192 16.98 25.06 -3.72
N ARG A 193 15.80 25.63 -3.97
CA ARG A 193 14.79 25.02 -4.83
C ARG A 193 15.16 25.18 -6.29
N TRP A 194 14.99 24.14 -7.04
CA TRP A 194 15.23 24.11 -8.47
C TRP A 194 14.22 23.22 -9.18
N SER A 195 13.93 23.51 -10.45
CA SER A 195 13.03 22.73 -11.30
C SER A 195 13.79 22.26 -12.51
N LEU A 196 13.88 20.95 -12.68
CA LEU A 196 14.55 20.32 -13.82
C LEU A 196 13.53 20.03 -14.93
N ALA A 197 13.69 20.66 -16.08
CA ALA A 197 12.92 20.30 -17.28
C ALA A 197 13.28 18.88 -17.72
N VAL A 198 12.26 18.02 -17.87
CA VAL A 198 12.38 16.61 -18.25
C VAL A 198 11.37 16.29 -19.34
N SER A 199 11.71 15.39 -20.27
CA SER A 199 10.86 15.07 -21.42
C SER A 199 9.78 14.03 -21.13
N HIS A 200 9.95 13.23 -20.07
CA HIS A 200 9.02 12.15 -19.69
C HIS A 200 7.85 12.62 -18.80
N ARG A 201 7.80 13.91 -18.46
CA ARG A 201 6.73 14.53 -17.67
C ARG A 201 6.21 15.79 -18.37
N GLY A 202 4.93 16.10 -18.15
CA GLY A 202 4.33 17.35 -18.62
C GLY A 202 4.70 18.58 -17.79
N GLU A 203 5.30 18.38 -16.60
CA GLU A 203 5.75 19.43 -15.67
C GLU A 203 7.22 19.21 -15.27
N PRO A 204 7.96 20.27 -14.95
CA PRO A 204 9.33 20.13 -14.48
C PRO A 204 9.42 19.35 -13.18
N LEU A 205 10.51 18.61 -13.01
CA LEU A 205 10.79 17.81 -11.81
C LEU A 205 11.30 18.72 -10.68
N PRO A 206 10.62 18.79 -9.53
CA PRO A 206 11.06 19.60 -8.41
C PRO A 206 12.26 18.97 -7.71
N LEU A 207 13.26 19.80 -7.42
CA LEU A 207 14.47 19.41 -6.68
C LEU A 207 14.74 20.39 -5.55
N GLU A 208 15.29 19.89 -4.45
CA GLU A 208 15.95 20.70 -3.42
C GLU A 208 17.41 20.32 -3.34
N ILE A 209 18.28 21.33 -3.23
CA ILE A 209 19.73 21.17 -3.31
C ILE A 209 20.38 21.83 -2.08
N TRP A 210 21.06 21.03 -1.29
CA TRP A 210 21.89 21.50 -0.17
C TRP A 210 23.35 21.42 -0.61
N LEU A 211 24.02 22.56 -0.61
CA LEU A 211 25.43 22.64 -0.94
C LEU A 211 26.27 22.84 0.33
N PRO A 212 27.36 22.11 0.45
CA PRO A 212 28.29 22.33 1.57
C PRO A 212 28.93 23.73 1.53
N SER A 213 29.50 24.15 2.64
CA SER A 213 30.33 25.37 2.68
C SER A 213 31.44 25.31 1.61
N PRO A 214 31.79 26.43 0.97
CA PRO A 214 32.88 26.47 0.00
C PRO A 214 34.21 25.92 0.54
N ASP A 215 34.44 26.05 1.84
CA ASP A 215 35.67 25.61 2.51
C ASP A 215 35.68 24.12 2.85
N ALA A 216 34.56 23.41 2.63
CA ALA A 216 34.44 21.99 2.92
C ALA A 216 35.10 21.14 1.81
N PRO A 217 35.71 19.96 2.13
CA PRO A 217 36.36 19.09 1.15
C PRO A 217 35.34 18.31 0.33
N ALA A 218 34.36 18.98 -0.26
CA ALA A 218 33.25 18.38 -0.97
C ALA A 218 33.65 17.70 -2.29
N ALA A 219 34.69 18.21 -2.95
CA ALA A 219 35.08 17.75 -4.29
C ALA A 219 35.57 16.29 -4.33
N SER A 220 36.11 15.77 -3.22
CA SER A 220 36.60 14.39 -3.11
C SER A 220 35.55 13.37 -2.70
N ARG A 221 34.39 13.80 -2.21
CA ARG A 221 33.30 12.96 -1.73
C ARG A 221 32.26 12.72 -2.84
N PRO A 222 31.52 11.59 -2.84
CA PRO A 222 30.35 11.46 -3.71
C PRO A 222 29.27 12.45 -3.26
N TRP A 223 28.44 12.89 -4.19
CA TRP A 223 27.21 13.59 -3.85
C TRP A 223 26.07 12.59 -3.59
N LEU A 224 25.03 13.04 -2.91
CA LEU A 224 23.92 12.20 -2.49
C LEU A 224 22.65 12.59 -3.26
N LEU A 225 21.92 11.59 -3.78
CA LEU A 225 20.59 11.77 -4.37
C LEU A 225 19.55 11.12 -3.44
N LEU A 226 18.73 11.95 -2.79
CA LEU A 226 17.70 11.51 -1.85
C LEU A 226 16.36 11.34 -2.56
N MET A 227 15.69 10.21 -2.28
CA MET A 227 14.39 9.84 -2.83
C MET A 227 13.39 9.56 -1.71
N PRO A 228 12.28 10.31 -1.61
CA PRO A 228 11.26 10.08 -0.59
C PRO A 228 10.44 8.81 -0.87
N GLY A 229 9.70 8.36 0.14
CA GLY A 229 8.73 7.28 0.03
C GLY A 229 7.47 7.67 -0.75
N LEU A 230 6.48 6.78 -0.74
CA LEU A 230 5.15 7.08 -1.23
C LEU A 230 4.49 8.15 -0.35
N GLY A 231 3.94 9.18 -0.96
CA GLY A 231 3.35 10.32 -0.25
C GLY A 231 4.38 11.25 0.40
N GLY A 232 5.68 11.05 0.16
CA GLY A 232 6.75 11.91 0.68
C GLY A 232 7.07 13.08 -0.23
N THR A 233 7.61 14.14 0.37
CA THR A 233 8.16 15.32 -0.30
C THR A 233 9.66 15.39 -0.07
N THR A 234 10.34 16.36 -0.66
CA THR A 234 11.77 16.65 -0.40
C THR A 234 12.03 16.89 1.10
N ASP A 235 11.08 17.47 1.83
CA ASP A 235 11.20 17.76 3.27
C ASP A 235 11.29 16.49 4.13
N GLN A 236 10.81 15.33 3.65
CA GLN A 236 10.83 14.08 4.43
C GLN A 236 12.22 13.73 4.97
N LEU A 237 13.25 14.01 4.18
CA LEU A 237 14.66 13.76 4.52
C LEU A 237 15.46 15.08 4.61
N GLY A 238 14.80 16.23 4.66
CA GLY A 238 15.41 17.55 4.69
C GLY A 238 16.36 17.74 5.88
N TRP A 239 15.99 17.22 7.05
CA TRP A 239 16.85 17.24 8.25
C TRP A 239 18.17 16.48 8.03
N LEU A 240 18.11 15.33 7.36
CA LEU A 240 19.29 14.53 7.02
C LEU A 240 20.15 15.25 5.96
N ALA A 241 19.50 15.82 4.94
CA ALA A 241 20.18 16.59 3.90
C ALA A 241 20.93 17.79 4.47
N ALA A 242 20.30 18.55 5.39
CA ALA A 242 20.90 19.69 6.04
C ALA A 242 22.11 19.30 6.91
N ASP A 243 22.00 18.24 7.71
CA ASP A 243 23.12 17.74 8.53
C ASP A 243 24.29 17.27 7.66
N LEU A 244 24.00 16.49 6.62
CA LEU A 244 25.04 16.00 5.70
C LEU A 244 25.72 17.16 4.95
N ALA A 245 24.97 18.18 4.54
CA ALA A 245 25.54 19.36 3.88
C ALA A 245 26.45 20.16 4.85
N GLY A 246 26.02 20.33 6.09
CA GLY A 246 26.87 20.91 7.14
C GLY A 246 28.19 20.14 7.33
N ARG A 247 28.18 18.83 7.11
CA ARG A 247 29.38 17.96 7.17
C ARG A 247 30.15 17.87 5.86
N GLY A 248 29.83 18.68 4.87
CA GLY A 248 30.59 18.78 3.63
C GLY A 248 30.13 17.85 2.50
N TRP A 249 28.91 17.32 2.56
CA TRP A 249 28.32 16.56 1.49
C TRP A 249 27.40 17.44 0.62
N ALA A 250 27.46 17.28 -0.68
CA ALA A 250 26.46 17.86 -1.55
C ALA A 250 25.25 16.92 -1.64
N VAL A 251 24.06 17.45 -1.45
CA VAL A 251 22.83 16.66 -1.40
C VAL A 251 21.79 17.25 -2.34
N VAL A 252 21.14 16.38 -3.12
CA VAL A 252 19.99 16.70 -3.96
C VAL A 252 18.84 15.81 -3.50
N ALA A 253 17.71 16.39 -3.13
CA ALA A 253 16.48 15.67 -2.93
C ALA A 253 15.55 15.86 -4.14
N ILE A 254 14.95 14.77 -4.58
CA ILE A 254 14.04 14.73 -5.71
C ILE A 254 12.61 14.56 -5.19
N GLU A 255 11.67 15.35 -5.69
CA GLU A 255 10.25 15.06 -5.52
C GLU A 255 9.74 14.29 -6.73
N HIS A 256 8.90 13.28 -6.49
CA HIS A 256 8.35 12.45 -7.57
C HIS A 256 6.87 12.75 -7.75
N PRO A 257 6.48 13.72 -8.62
CA PRO A 257 5.08 14.03 -8.88
C PRO A 257 4.30 12.80 -9.31
N GLY A 258 3.07 12.64 -8.80
CA GLY A 258 2.23 11.47 -9.04
C GLY A 258 2.39 10.36 -8.01
N SER A 259 3.42 10.42 -7.13
CA SER A 259 3.58 9.56 -5.96
C SER A 259 3.97 10.35 -4.70
N ASP A 260 3.88 11.64 -4.75
CA ASP A 260 4.14 12.63 -3.70
C ASP A 260 2.96 12.83 -2.75
N ALA A 261 3.08 13.76 -1.80
CA ALA A 261 2.02 14.08 -0.85
C ALA A 261 0.75 14.61 -1.52
N ARG A 262 0.88 15.35 -2.64
CA ARG A 262 -0.25 15.84 -3.42
C ARG A 262 -1.02 14.67 -4.02
N ALA A 263 -0.34 13.74 -4.65
CA ALA A 263 -0.95 12.58 -5.28
C ALA A 263 -1.70 11.68 -4.29
N VAL A 264 -1.13 11.48 -3.09
CA VAL A 264 -1.81 10.71 -2.04
C VAL A 264 -3.03 11.44 -1.51
N ARG A 265 -2.95 12.76 -1.28
CA ARG A 265 -4.10 13.56 -0.86
C ARG A 265 -5.23 13.54 -1.90
N GLU A 266 -4.93 13.77 -3.18
CA GLU A 266 -5.89 13.68 -4.28
C GLU A 266 -6.56 12.30 -4.36
N ALA A 267 -5.80 11.22 -4.06
CA ALA A 267 -6.35 9.87 -4.00
C ALA A 267 -7.31 9.70 -2.80
N LEU A 268 -6.95 10.23 -1.62
CA LEU A 268 -7.81 10.20 -0.44
C LEU A 268 -9.09 11.03 -0.64
N GLU A 269 -9.01 12.10 -1.42
CA GLU A 269 -10.15 12.92 -1.84
C GLU A 269 -10.95 12.33 -3.01
N GLY A 270 -10.53 11.16 -3.51
CA GLY A 270 -11.21 10.44 -4.60
C GLY A 270 -11.03 11.06 -5.99
N GLN A 271 -10.09 11.99 -6.15
CA GLN A 271 -9.83 12.71 -7.41
C GLN A 271 -8.97 11.90 -8.39
N ARG A 272 -8.27 10.89 -7.92
CA ARG A 272 -7.43 9.99 -8.71
C ARG A 272 -7.29 8.62 -8.04
N PRO A 273 -6.90 7.57 -8.79
CA PRO A 273 -6.55 6.29 -8.20
C PRO A 273 -5.36 6.43 -7.23
N PRO A 274 -5.33 5.62 -6.14
CA PRO A 274 -4.19 5.57 -5.25
C PRO A 274 -2.91 5.22 -6.02
N PRO A 275 -1.81 5.99 -5.85
CA PRO A 275 -0.56 5.66 -6.52
C PRO A 275 0.01 4.34 -6.01
N GLY A 276 0.50 3.52 -6.93
CA GLY A 276 1.01 2.18 -6.66
C GLY A 276 2.32 1.89 -7.39
N ALA A 277 2.54 0.62 -7.72
CA ALA A 277 3.76 0.15 -8.36
C ALA A 277 3.96 0.68 -9.78
N GLU A 278 2.90 1.12 -10.46
CA GLU A 278 2.97 1.78 -11.77
C GLU A 278 3.81 3.07 -11.75
N THR A 279 3.94 3.70 -10.58
CA THR A 279 4.76 4.90 -10.42
C THR A 279 6.27 4.63 -10.46
N LEU A 280 6.71 3.37 -10.32
CA LEU A 280 8.14 3.03 -10.28
C LEU A 280 8.87 3.33 -11.58
N ALA A 281 8.26 3.08 -12.74
CA ALA A 281 8.89 3.35 -14.02
C ALA A 281 9.24 4.84 -14.18
N ILE A 282 8.28 5.71 -13.92
CA ILE A 282 8.49 7.16 -14.03
C ILE A 282 9.44 7.69 -12.95
N ARG A 283 9.47 7.11 -11.75
CA ARG A 283 10.45 7.45 -10.71
C ARG A 283 11.88 7.11 -11.14
N LEU A 284 12.07 5.99 -11.85
CA LEU A 284 13.37 5.62 -12.40
C LEU A 284 13.81 6.59 -13.50
N ASP A 285 12.89 7.04 -14.37
CA ASP A 285 13.16 8.06 -15.36
C ASP A 285 13.55 9.40 -14.72
N ASP A 286 12.92 9.77 -13.60
CA ASP A 286 13.28 10.96 -12.83
C ASP A 286 14.72 10.88 -12.31
N VAL A 287 15.08 9.74 -11.72
CA VAL A 287 16.46 9.50 -11.22
C VAL A 287 17.46 9.63 -12.37
N GLU A 288 17.19 8.99 -13.50
CA GLU A 288 18.07 9.04 -14.66
C GLU A 288 18.21 10.47 -15.21
N ALA A 289 17.12 11.24 -15.25
CA ALA A 289 17.14 12.64 -15.69
C ALA A 289 18.00 13.51 -14.78
N VAL A 290 17.97 13.32 -13.47
CA VAL A 290 18.81 14.05 -12.51
C VAL A 290 20.28 13.66 -12.67
N LEU A 291 20.58 12.37 -12.81
CA LEU A 291 21.95 11.89 -13.07
C LEU A 291 22.51 12.43 -14.39
N GLU A 292 21.69 12.46 -15.45
CA GLU A 292 22.06 13.03 -16.72
C GLU A 292 22.25 14.56 -16.66
N ALA A 293 21.39 15.28 -15.95
CA ALA A 293 21.55 16.71 -15.72
C ALA A 293 22.85 17.03 -15.01
N ARG A 294 23.29 16.18 -14.08
CA ARG A 294 24.59 16.30 -13.40
C ARG A 294 25.75 16.02 -14.37
N ARG A 295 25.69 14.96 -15.16
CA ARG A 295 26.74 14.61 -16.13
C ARG A 295 26.92 15.66 -17.21
N SER A 296 25.81 16.19 -17.72
CA SER A 296 25.82 17.24 -18.75
C SER A 296 26.15 18.66 -18.22
N GLY A 297 26.37 18.82 -16.90
CA GLY A 297 26.67 20.11 -16.28
C GLY A 297 25.46 21.04 -16.13
N ARG A 298 24.26 20.62 -16.49
CA ARG A 298 23.01 21.38 -16.23
C ARG A 298 22.73 21.51 -14.74
N LEU A 299 22.95 20.43 -13.97
CA LEU A 299 22.89 20.44 -12.52
C LEU A 299 24.31 20.57 -11.95
N LYS A 300 24.59 21.74 -11.38
CA LYS A 300 25.91 22.05 -10.80
C LYS A 300 25.97 21.65 -9.33
N VAL A 301 26.41 20.43 -9.06
CA VAL A 301 26.58 19.87 -7.72
C VAL A 301 28.01 19.33 -7.60
N PRO A 302 28.79 19.73 -6.60
CA PRO A 302 30.15 19.21 -6.40
C PRO A 302 30.12 17.76 -5.94
N GLY A 303 31.18 17.01 -6.24
CA GLY A 303 31.35 15.64 -5.78
C GLY A 303 31.86 14.68 -6.88
N ASN A 304 32.48 13.58 -6.45
CA ASN A 304 33.05 12.55 -7.30
C ASN A 304 32.23 11.24 -7.18
N GLY A 305 31.27 11.07 -8.10
CA GLY A 305 30.32 9.95 -8.08
C GLY A 305 29.10 10.24 -7.22
N VAL A 306 28.15 9.32 -7.22
CA VAL A 306 26.84 9.44 -6.57
C VAL A 306 26.57 8.30 -5.60
N VAL A 307 25.91 8.59 -4.48
CA VAL A 307 25.26 7.62 -3.61
C VAL A 307 23.75 7.84 -3.73
N LEU A 308 23.01 6.78 -4.08
CA LEU A 308 21.56 6.80 -4.11
C LEU A 308 21.04 6.52 -2.70
N VAL A 309 20.19 7.40 -2.19
CA VAL A 309 19.61 7.28 -0.85
C VAL A 309 18.10 7.33 -0.95
N GLY A 310 17.39 6.37 -0.38
CA GLY A 310 15.95 6.37 -0.47
C GLY A 310 15.25 5.80 0.76
N HIS A 311 14.06 6.29 1.04
CA HIS A 311 13.18 5.79 2.08
C HIS A 311 12.00 5.02 1.47
N SER A 312 11.66 3.87 2.02
CA SER A 312 10.48 3.08 1.63
C SER A 312 10.44 2.84 0.10
N LEU A 313 9.45 3.36 -0.64
CA LEU A 313 9.37 3.31 -2.09
C LEU A 313 10.59 3.97 -2.76
N GLY A 314 11.14 5.04 -2.17
CA GLY A 314 12.39 5.66 -2.63
C GLY A 314 13.59 4.72 -2.48
N GLY A 315 13.64 3.91 -1.42
CA GLY A 315 14.65 2.87 -1.23
C GLY A 315 14.57 1.79 -2.32
N LEU A 316 13.36 1.34 -2.66
CA LEU A 316 13.15 0.44 -3.79
C LEU A 316 13.58 1.09 -5.12
N THR A 317 13.22 2.36 -5.32
CA THR A 317 13.66 3.13 -6.50
C THR A 317 15.18 3.18 -6.59
N ALA A 318 15.89 3.43 -5.47
CA ALA A 318 17.35 3.47 -5.43
C ALA A 318 17.99 2.14 -5.82
N LEU A 319 17.47 1.03 -5.32
CA LEU A 319 17.95 -0.32 -5.64
C LEU A 319 17.77 -0.65 -7.13
N LEU A 320 16.59 -0.35 -7.68
CA LEU A 320 16.31 -0.57 -9.10
C LEU A 320 17.14 0.36 -10.02
N ALA A 321 17.30 1.63 -9.64
CA ALA A 321 18.15 2.59 -10.34
C ALA A 321 19.65 2.21 -10.30
N ALA A 322 20.07 1.49 -9.26
CA ALA A 322 21.40 0.90 -9.16
C ALA A 322 21.60 -0.34 -10.07
N GLY A 323 20.59 -0.71 -10.86
CA GLY A 323 20.66 -1.85 -11.77
C GLY A 323 20.29 -3.20 -11.16
N MET A 324 19.72 -3.21 -9.95
CA MET A 324 19.24 -4.46 -9.35
C MET A 324 17.99 -4.97 -10.09
N VAL A 325 17.99 -6.24 -10.40
CA VAL A 325 16.88 -6.92 -11.07
C VAL A 325 16.17 -7.84 -10.06
N PRO A 326 14.83 -7.83 -10.00
CA PRO A 326 14.10 -8.76 -9.15
C PRO A 326 14.41 -10.21 -9.50
N GLU A 327 14.54 -11.04 -8.47
CA GLU A 327 14.77 -12.48 -8.64
C GLU A 327 13.58 -13.18 -9.31
N PRO A 328 13.83 -14.17 -10.17
CA PRO A 328 12.78 -14.98 -10.77
C PRO A 328 11.83 -15.59 -9.73
N GLY A 329 10.57 -15.87 -10.12
CA GLY A 329 9.57 -16.50 -9.26
C GLY A 329 8.84 -15.53 -8.32
N LEU A 330 8.84 -14.22 -8.60
CA LEU A 330 8.09 -13.22 -7.87
C LEU A 330 6.60 -13.57 -7.78
N ASP A 331 5.97 -14.04 -8.86
CA ASP A 331 4.56 -14.45 -8.88
C ASP A 331 4.24 -15.52 -7.85
N ALA A 332 5.10 -16.53 -7.71
CA ALA A 332 4.92 -17.60 -6.73
C ALA A 332 5.08 -17.09 -5.29
N ARG A 333 6.03 -16.16 -5.07
CA ARG A 333 6.20 -15.50 -3.76
C ARG A 333 5.00 -14.63 -3.43
N CYS A 334 4.46 -13.90 -4.41
CA CYS A 334 3.28 -13.08 -4.24
C CYS A 334 2.03 -13.91 -3.96
N ARG A 335 1.74 -14.98 -4.70
CA ARG A 335 0.61 -15.87 -4.38
C ARG A 335 0.67 -16.39 -2.94
N ARG A 336 1.85 -16.74 -2.43
CA ARG A 336 2.01 -17.14 -1.03
C ARG A 336 1.81 -16.01 -0.04
N ALA A 337 2.33 -14.82 -0.37
CA ALA A 337 2.25 -13.65 0.51
C ALA A 337 0.83 -13.10 0.63
N LEU A 338 0.04 -13.22 -0.44
CA LEU A 338 -1.33 -12.70 -0.52
C LEU A 338 -2.40 -13.68 -0.01
N ARG A 339 -2.06 -14.95 0.24
CA ARG A 339 -2.99 -15.91 0.89
C ARG A 339 -3.45 -15.44 2.27
N ARG A 340 -2.70 -14.60 2.94
CA ARG A 340 -3.05 -13.95 4.20
C ARG A 340 -3.08 -12.46 3.93
N LEU A 341 -4.20 -11.82 4.23
CA LEU A 341 -4.40 -10.39 3.96
C LEU A 341 -3.24 -9.56 4.52
N PRO A 342 -2.44 -8.86 3.69
CA PRO A 342 -1.21 -8.20 4.14
C PRO A 342 -1.49 -6.83 4.78
N ILE A 343 -2.53 -6.72 5.63
CA ILE A 343 -2.95 -5.47 6.28
C ILE A 343 -1.83 -4.88 7.14
N ALA A 344 -1.06 -5.74 7.82
CA ALA A 344 0.04 -5.28 8.67
C ALA A 344 1.29 -4.87 7.88
N ASN A 345 1.37 -5.21 6.60
CA ASN A 345 2.48 -4.83 5.74
C ASN A 345 2.00 -4.53 4.30
N PRO A 346 1.46 -3.31 4.07
CA PRO A 346 0.98 -2.89 2.75
C PRO A 346 2.05 -2.92 1.66
N SER A 347 3.35 -2.91 2.02
CA SER A 347 4.44 -2.99 1.04
C SER A 347 4.41 -4.28 0.23
N ARG A 348 3.83 -5.37 0.77
CA ARG A 348 3.64 -6.61 0.03
C ARG A 348 2.64 -6.46 -1.12
N LEU A 349 1.58 -5.67 -0.93
CA LEU A 349 0.64 -5.35 -1.99
C LEU A 349 1.35 -4.60 -3.12
N LEU A 350 2.14 -3.55 -2.81
CA LEU A 350 2.90 -2.82 -3.79
C LEU A 350 3.90 -3.71 -4.56
N GLN A 351 4.61 -4.60 -3.87
CA GLN A 351 5.53 -5.54 -4.51
C GLN A 351 4.80 -6.52 -5.43
N CYS A 352 3.62 -6.98 -5.03
CA CYS A 352 2.82 -7.94 -5.81
C CYS A 352 2.00 -7.29 -6.92
N GLN A 353 1.85 -6.00 -6.92
CA GLN A 353 1.30 -5.25 -8.05
C GLN A 353 2.29 -5.16 -9.23
N LEU A 354 3.60 -5.25 -8.97
CA LEU A 354 4.64 -5.15 -10.00
C LEU A 354 4.49 -6.13 -11.16
N PRO A 355 4.23 -7.43 -10.96
CA PRO A 355 4.01 -8.35 -12.06
C PRO A 355 2.80 -8.00 -12.93
N ALA A 356 1.73 -7.48 -12.31
CA ALA A 356 0.50 -7.10 -12.99
C ALA A 356 0.65 -5.78 -13.78
N SER A 357 1.51 -4.86 -13.31
CA SER A 357 1.75 -3.55 -13.92
C SER A 357 2.95 -3.50 -14.86
N SER A 358 3.57 -4.64 -15.16
CA SER A 358 4.85 -4.77 -15.86
C SER A 358 6.02 -4.23 -15.03
N LEU A 359 6.96 -5.08 -14.70
CA LEU A 359 8.21 -4.68 -14.06
C LEU A 359 8.90 -3.62 -14.93
N PRO A 360 9.40 -2.52 -14.35
CA PRO A 360 10.22 -1.59 -15.11
C PRO A 360 11.37 -2.34 -15.79
N ALA A 361 11.68 -1.95 -17.02
CA ALA A 361 12.83 -2.51 -17.71
C ALA A 361 14.09 -2.35 -16.85
N PRO A 362 14.97 -3.38 -16.79
CA PRO A 362 16.20 -3.29 -16.03
C PRO A 362 16.99 -2.04 -16.46
N ARG A 363 17.41 -1.24 -15.47
CA ARG A 363 18.23 -0.05 -15.73
C ARG A 363 19.70 -0.43 -15.73
N ARG A 364 20.45 0.25 -16.59
CA ARG A 364 21.90 0.12 -16.55
C ARG A 364 22.43 0.85 -15.32
N ARG A 365 23.25 0.18 -14.53
CA ARG A 365 23.91 0.78 -13.38
C ARG A 365 24.68 2.04 -13.79
N PRO A 366 24.48 3.18 -13.09
CA PRO A 366 25.29 4.37 -13.34
C PRO A 366 26.78 4.10 -13.14
N SER A 367 27.62 4.55 -14.08
CA SER A 367 29.07 4.26 -14.05
C SER A 367 29.81 4.89 -12.88
N ASP A 368 29.27 6.00 -12.35
CA ASP A 368 29.81 6.76 -11.22
C ASP A 368 29.13 6.44 -9.88
N LEU A 369 28.26 5.41 -9.82
CA LEU A 369 27.61 4.98 -8.61
C LEU A 369 28.60 4.42 -7.60
N LYS A 370 28.59 4.95 -6.38
CA LYS A 370 29.46 4.55 -5.26
C LYS A 370 28.78 3.64 -4.26
N GLY A 371 27.45 3.71 -4.12
CA GLY A 371 26.68 2.89 -3.20
C GLY A 371 25.21 3.26 -3.15
N VAL A 372 24.46 2.48 -2.38
CA VAL A 372 23.03 2.69 -2.10
C VAL A 372 22.81 2.68 -0.60
N VAL A 373 22.01 3.62 -0.11
CA VAL A 373 21.49 3.62 1.26
C VAL A 373 19.95 3.52 1.17
N ALA A 374 19.39 2.51 1.78
CA ALA A 374 17.96 2.24 1.70
C ALA A 374 17.34 2.16 3.10
N TYR A 375 16.66 3.23 3.49
CA TYR A 375 15.96 3.34 4.77
C TYR A 375 14.59 2.67 4.67
N ASN A 376 14.34 1.67 5.54
CA ASN A 376 13.06 0.95 5.59
C ASN A 376 12.52 0.57 4.20
N ALA A 377 13.43 0.24 3.28
CA ALA A 377 13.08 -0.14 1.92
C ALA A 377 12.31 -1.46 1.91
N PHE A 378 11.35 -1.58 1.03
CA PHE A 378 10.70 -2.85 0.77
C PHE A 378 11.25 -3.50 -0.50
N GLY A 379 11.23 -4.81 -0.52
CA GLY A 379 11.82 -5.61 -1.60
C GLY A 379 11.96 -7.08 -1.21
N SER A 380 11.44 -7.44 -0.03
CA SER A 380 11.56 -8.79 0.53
C SER A 380 10.94 -9.90 -0.33
N LEU A 381 10.00 -9.55 -1.20
CA LEU A 381 9.43 -10.45 -2.21
C LEU A 381 10.18 -10.38 -3.53
N LEU A 382 10.79 -9.24 -3.87
CA LEU A 382 11.61 -9.08 -5.06
C LEU A 382 12.95 -9.80 -4.91
N TRP A 383 13.60 -9.63 -3.76
CA TRP A 383 14.89 -10.24 -3.45
C TRP A 383 14.79 -11.07 -2.18
N PRO A 384 14.73 -12.41 -2.29
CA PRO A 384 14.84 -13.27 -1.11
C PRO A 384 16.21 -13.06 -0.44
N GLN A 385 16.27 -13.34 0.86
CA GLN A 385 17.40 -13.02 1.73
C GLN A 385 18.78 -13.46 1.19
N GLN A 386 18.82 -14.54 0.40
CA GLN A 386 20.05 -15.06 -0.21
C GLN A 386 20.57 -14.18 -1.34
N ALA A 387 19.67 -13.52 -2.10
CA ALA A 387 20.05 -12.68 -3.24
C ALA A 387 20.75 -11.38 -2.81
N LEU A 388 20.50 -10.91 -1.58
CA LEU A 388 21.11 -9.69 -1.04
C LEU A 388 22.59 -9.88 -0.64
N ARG A 389 23.09 -11.11 -0.59
CA ARG A 389 24.48 -11.42 -0.20
C ARG A 389 25.52 -11.19 -1.29
N SER A 390 25.09 -11.09 -2.54
CA SER A 390 25.95 -10.98 -3.72
C SER A 390 25.80 -9.69 -4.50
N LEU A 391 25.56 -8.60 -3.79
CA LEU A 391 25.39 -7.29 -4.43
C LEU A 391 26.71 -6.77 -4.98
N PRO A 392 26.73 -6.29 -6.25
CA PRO A 392 27.95 -5.86 -6.92
C PRO A 392 28.45 -4.47 -6.49
N LEU A 393 27.86 -3.90 -5.42
CA LEU A 393 28.16 -2.56 -4.90
C LEU A 393 27.83 -2.51 -3.40
N PRO A 394 28.43 -1.56 -2.65
CA PRO A 394 28.06 -1.33 -1.26
C PRO A 394 26.57 -0.92 -1.12
N VAL A 395 25.83 -1.68 -0.31
CA VAL A 395 24.44 -1.36 0.04
C VAL A 395 24.31 -1.34 1.56
N LEU A 396 23.81 -0.24 2.09
CA LEU A 396 23.41 -0.09 3.48
C LEU A 396 21.89 -0.16 3.56
N LEU A 397 21.37 -1.18 4.25
CA LEU A 397 19.95 -1.32 4.60
C LEU A 397 19.77 -0.87 6.06
N VAL A 398 18.86 0.07 6.28
CA VAL A 398 18.56 0.66 7.59
C VAL A 398 17.10 0.41 7.96
#